data_d895c613d2176e3bf3a1e69bfb0fd864
#
_entry.id   d895c613d2176e3bf3a1e69bfb0fd864
#
_cell.length_a   1.000
_cell.length_b   1.000
_cell.length_c   1.000
_cell.angle_alpha   90.00
_cell.angle_beta   90.00
_cell.angle_gamma   90.00
#
_symmetry.space_group_name_H-M   'P 1'
#
loop_
_entity.id
_entity.type
_entity.pdbx_description
1 polymer ?
#
loop_
_entity_poly.entity_id
_entity_poly.type
_entity_poly.pdbx_seq_one_letter_code
_entity_poly.pdbx_strand_id
1 'polypeptide(L)'
;MIITSERISLKHLLTAEALTDREVMGLIRRAGEFKQGAKWHPEERQYFATNLFFENSTRTHKSFEVAEKKLGLEVIEFEASRSSVQKGETLYDTVLTMSAIGVDVAVIRHGKENYYDELIQSKTIQCSIINGGDGSGQHTTQCLLDLMTIYEEFGGFEGLKVAIVG
;
A
#
# COMPACT_ATOMS: atom_id res chain seq x y z
N MET A 1 22.15 -8.13 18.70
CA MET A 1 21.70 -9.33 17.95
C MET A 1 20.85 -8.81 16.80
N ILE A 2 21.42 -8.75 15.60
CA ILE A 2 20.68 -8.29 14.42
C ILE A 2 19.79 -9.46 14.02
N ILE A 3 18.51 -9.39 14.38
CA ILE A 3 17.51 -10.29 13.82
C ILE A 3 17.30 -9.81 12.38
N THR A 4 17.93 -10.48 11.44
CA THR A 4 17.60 -10.31 10.02
C THR A 4 16.17 -10.78 9.85
N SER A 5 15.22 -9.83 9.88
CA SER A 5 13.84 -10.13 9.53
C SER A 5 13.85 -10.69 8.10
N GLU A 6 13.25 -11.84 7.96
CA GLU A 6 13.14 -12.54 6.68
C GLU A 6 12.55 -11.58 5.63
N ARG A 7 13.28 -11.36 4.53
CA ARG A 7 12.90 -10.39 3.51
C ARG A 7 11.63 -10.87 2.82
N ILE A 8 10.53 -10.14 2.99
CA ILE A 8 9.30 -10.36 2.23
C ILE A 8 9.45 -9.62 0.89
N SER A 9 9.20 -10.33 -0.20
CA SER A 9 9.25 -9.77 -1.55
C SER A 9 7.86 -9.87 -2.17
N LEU A 10 7.11 -8.77 -2.12
CA LEU A 10 5.82 -8.62 -2.77
C LEU A 10 5.97 -7.63 -3.93
N LYS A 11 5.52 -8.02 -5.12
CA LYS A 11 5.47 -7.07 -6.25
C LYS A 11 4.33 -6.06 -6.05
N HIS A 12 3.19 -6.52 -5.55
CA HIS A 12 1.99 -5.71 -5.30
C HIS A 12 1.41 -6.07 -3.92
N LEU A 13 0.67 -5.15 -3.32
CA LEU A 13 -0.11 -5.37 -2.10
C LEU A 13 -1.58 -5.02 -2.38
N LEU A 14 -2.38 -5.99 -2.77
CA LEU A 14 -3.72 -5.78 -3.33
C LEU A 14 -4.83 -6.19 -2.37
N THR A 15 -4.83 -7.44 -1.91
CA THR A 15 -5.83 -8.00 -1.00
C THR A 15 -5.17 -8.66 0.20
N ALA A 16 -5.87 -8.72 1.32
CA ALA A 16 -5.38 -9.43 2.51
C ALA A 16 -5.38 -10.95 2.27
N GLU A 17 -6.33 -11.45 1.49
CA GLU A 17 -6.49 -12.87 1.18
C GLU A 17 -5.36 -13.44 0.31
N ALA A 18 -4.68 -12.59 -0.46
CA ALA A 18 -3.54 -12.99 -1.28
C ALA A 18 -2.25 -13.17 -0.47
N LEU A 19 -2.24 -12.73 0.79
CA LEU A 19 -1.08 -12.86 1.66
C LEU A 19 -1.09 -14.21 2.40
N THR A 20 0.06 -14.84 2.46
CA THR A 20 0.28 -15.98 3.34
C THR A 20 0.43 -15.53 4.80
N ASP A 21 0.17 -16.42 5.77
CA ASP A 21 0.38 -16.13 7.20
C ASP A 21 1.81 -15.65 7.48
N ARG A 22 2.80 -16.20 6.76
CA ARG A 22 4.20 -15.79 6.86
C ARG A 22 4.41 -14.35 6.43
N GLU A 23 3.77 -13.92 5.34
CA GLU A 23 3.85 -12.55 4.84
C GLU A 23 3.15 -11.59 5.78
N VAL A 24 1.94 -11.92 6.25
CA VAL A 24 1.23 -11.13 7.26
C VAL A 24 2.08 -10.93 8.51
N MET A 25 2.60 -12.03 9.08
CA MET A 25 3.44 -11.95 10.27
C MET A 25 4.76 -11.20 10.05
N GLY A 26 5.32 -11.32 8.87
CA GLY A 26 6.52 -10.56 8.50
C GLY A 26 6.25 -9.07 8.38
N LEU A 27 5.12 -8.67 7.79
CA LEU A 27 4.69 -7.27 7.70
C LEU A 27 4.42 -6.69 9.10
N ILE A 28 3.71 -7.42 9.97
CA ILE A 28 3.44 -7.01 11.37
C ILE A 28 4.74 -6.80 12.14
N ARG A 29 5.68 -7.76 12.07
CA ARG A 29 6.99 -7.64 12.74
C ARG A 29 7.77 -6.44 12.22
N ARG A 30 7.80 -6.24 10.89
CA ARG A 30 8.50 -5.11 10.29
C ARG A 30 7.87 -3.77 10.70
N ALA A 31 6.55 -3.68 10.75
CA ALA A 31 5.85 -2.51 11.26
C ALA A 31 6.20 -2.23 12.73
N GLY A 32 6.29 -3.27 13.57
CA GLY A 32 6.75 -3.16 14.96
C GLY A 32 8.17 -2.62 15.08
N GLU A 33 9.09 -3.05 14.20
CA GLU A 33 10.46 -2.50 14.16
C GLU A 33 10.45 -1.00 13.83
N PHE A 34 9.67 -0.56 12.84
CA PHE A 34 9.53 0.86 12.52
C PHE A 34 8.91 1.66 13.67
N LYS A 35 7.91 1.10 14.36
CA LYS A 35 7.32 1.70 15.56
C LYS A 35 8.34 1.90 16.67
N GLN A 36 9.32 1.00 16.79
CA GLN A 36 10.45 1.07 17.74
C GLN A 36 11.60 1.95 17.24
N GLY A 37 11.48 2.62 16.11
CA GLY A 37 12.43 3.57 15.58
C GLY A 37 13.43 2.99 14.56
N ALA A 38 13.20 1.80 14.03
CA ALA A 38 13.97 1.31 12.90
C ALA A 38 13.87 2.28 11.73
N LYS A 39 14.96 2.43 10.99
CA LYS A 39 15.01 3.26 9.79
C LYS A 39 15.32 2.41 8.57
N TRP A 40 14.81 2.85 7.44
CA TRP A 40 15.17 2.32 6.14
C TRP A 40 15.21 3.48 5.13
N HIS A 41 16.20 3.47 4.29
CA HIS A 41 16.33 4.42 3.18
C HIS A 41 16.85 3.66 1.95
N PRO A 42 16.49 4.07 0.74
CA PRO A 42 17.07 3.53 -0.47
C PRO A 42 18.59 3.80 -0.51
N GLU A 43 19.38 2.78 -0.83
CA GLU A 43 20.84 2.89 -0.89
C GLU A 43 21.35 3.03 -2.34
N GLU A 44 20.64 2.44 -3.30
CA GLU A 44 21.11 2.31 -4.68
C GLU A 44 20.69 3.47 -5.59
N ARG A 45 19.47 3.99 -5.40
CA ARG A 45 18.90 5.08 -6.21
C ARG A 45 17.75 5.76 -5.49
N GLN A 46 17.34 6.93 -6.00
CA GLN A 46 16.09 7.54 -5.60
C GLN A 46 14.89 6.70 -6.09
N TYR A 47 13.91 6.49 -5.22
CA TYR A 47 12.62 5.89 -5.56
C TYR A 47 11.51 6.94 -5.50
N PHE A 48 10.55 6.79 -6.42
CA PHE A 48 9.40 7.68 -6.55
C PHE A 48 8.11 6.95 -6.19
N ALA A 49 7.27 7.61 -5.39
CA ALA A 49 5.94 7.14 -5.04
C ALA A 49 4.88 8.14 -5.48
N THR A 50 3.66 7.68 -5.72
CA THR A 50 2.51 8.56 -5.96
C THR A 50 1.27 8.00 -5.27
N ASN A 51 0.40 8.91 -4.80
CA ASN A 51 -0.84 8.58 -4.12
C ASN A 51 -2.03 8.97 -5.01
N LEU A 52 -2.59 7.99 -5.73
CA LEU A 52 -3.69 8.17 -6.67
C LEU A 52 -5.04 7.94 -5.96
N PHE A 53 -5.54 8.97 -5.30
CA PHE A 53 -6.78 8.90 -4.55
C PHE A 53 -7.93 9.53 -5.34
N PHE A 54 -8.85 8.67 -5.81
CA PHE A 54 -10.06 9.05 -6.53
C PHE A 54 -11.28 9.18 -5.61
N GLU A 55 -11.13 8.83 -4.34
CA GLU A 55 -12.09 9.04 -3.27
C GLU A 55 -11.48 9.83 -2.12
N ASN A 56 -12.30 10.61 -1.43
CA ASN A 56 -11.85 11.39 -0.29
C ASN A 56 -11.43 10.51 0.88
N SER A 57 -10.18 10.55 1.25
CA SER A 57 -9.63 9.82 2.39
C SER A 57 -8.40 10.51 2.96
N THR A 58 -8.63 11.53 3.79
CA THR A 58 -7.53 12.34 4.35
C THR A 58 -6.58 11.51 5.19
N ARG A 59 -7.11 10.64 6.08
CA ARG A 59 -6.27 9.83 6.98
C ARG A 59 -5.37 8.88 6.21
N THR A 60 -5.93 8.06 5.32
CA THR A 60 -5.18 7.08 4.55
C THR A 60 -4.16 7.76 3.65
N HIS A 61 -4.58 8.79 2.90
CA HIS A 61 -3.68 9.54 2.01
C HIS A 61 -2.47 10.11 2.77
N LYS A 62 -2.73 10.84 3.86
CA LYS A 62 -1.64 11.48 4.62
C LYS A 62 -0.77 10.50 5.39
N SER A 63 -1.30 9.35 5.80
CA SER A 63 -0.49 8.30 6.44
C SER A 63 0.50 7.67 5.44
N PHE A 64 0.09 7.41 4.20
CA PHE A 64 0.99 6.95 3.15
C PHE A 64 2.06 8.00 2.82
N GLU A 65 1.66 9.25 2.59
CA GLU A 65 2.59 10.35 2.30
C GLU A 65 3.67 10.49 3.39
N VAL A 66 3.28 10.40 4.66
CA VAL A 66 4.24 10.47 5.78
C VAL A 66 5.15 9.24 5.80
N ALA A 67 4.60 8.04 5.55
CA ALA A 67 5.41 6.81 5.51
C ALA A 67 6.44 6.83 4.38
N GLU A 68 6.04 7.23 3.19
CA GLU A 68 6.89 7.37 2.01
C GLU A 68 8.05 8.34 2.26
N LYS A 69 7.74 9.52 2.81
CA LYS A 69 8.77 10.52 3.18
C LYS A 69 9.72 10.01 4.26
N LYS A 70 9.23 9.26 5.25
CA LYS A 70 10.09 8.63 6.29
C LYS A 70 11.00 7.54 5.72
N LEU A 71 10.58 6.89 4.64
CA LEU A 71 11.38 5.92 3.89
C LEU A 71 12.33 6.57 2.88
N GLY A 72 12.33 7.90 2.77
CA GLY A 72 13.19 8.63 1.83
C GLY A 72 12.75 8.54 0.37
N LEU A 73 11.48 8.22 0.11
CA LEU A 73 10.92 8.25 -1.24
C LEU A 73 10.56 9.68 -1.62
N GLU A 74 10.73 10.02 -2.90
CA GLU A 74 10.18 11.26 -3.46
C GLU A 74 8.71 11.05 -3.82
N VAL A 75 7.83 11.88 -3.25
CA VAL A 75 6.38 11.75 -3.46
C VAL A 75 5.94 12.68 -4.59
N ILE A 76 5.49 12.09 -5.68
CA ILE A 76 4.92 12.82 -6.82
C ILE A 76 3.46 13.13 -6.50
N GLU A 77 3.13 14.40 -6.42
CA GLU A 77 1.77 14.85 -6.13
C GLU A 77 0.81 14.53 -7.27
N PHE A 78 -0.39 14.07 -6.91
CA PHE A 78 -1.49 13.83 -7.82
C PHE A 78 -2.80 14.35 -7.22
N GLU A 79 -3.51 15.16 -8.01
CA GLU A 79 -4.85 15.62 -7.68
C GLU A 79 -5.81 15.21 -8.78
N ALA A 80 -6.71 14.26 -8.51
CA ALA A 80 -7.69 13.76 -9.48
C ALA A 80 -8.57 14.88 -10.06
N SER A 81 -8.94 15.85 -9.23
CA SER A 81 -9.76 17.02 -9.61
C SER A 81 -9.07 18.00 -10.59
N ARG A 82 -7.72 17.92 -10.70
CA ARG A 82 -6.91 18.82 -11.55
C ARG A 82 -6.13 18.05 -12.61
N SER A 83 -6.34 16.76 -12.72
CA SER A 83 -5.64 15.88 -13.65
C SER A 83 -6.42 15.65 -14.95
N SER A 84 -5.79 14.97 -15.90
CA SER A 84 -6.40 14.55 -17.17
C SER A 84 -7.60 13.61 -17.00
N VAL A 85 -7.80 13.04 -15.82
CA VAL A 85 -9.02 12.28 -15.44
C VAL A 85 -10.29 13.10 -15.73
N GLN A 86 -10.25 14.42 -15.50
CA GLN A 86 -11.37 15.32 -15.85
C GLN A 86 -11.68 15.39 -17.36
N LYS A 87 -10.74 14.95 -18.20
CA LYS A 87 -10.89 14.89 -19.66
C LYS A 87 -11.21 13.48 -20.16
N GLY A 88 -11.52 12.53 -19.26
CA GLY A 88 -11.88 11.15 -19.60
C GLY A 88 -10.71 10.18 -19.64
N GLU A 89 -9.53 10.54 -19.13
CA GLU A 89 -8.42 9.61 -18.94
C GLU A 89 -8.82 8.49 -17.97
N THR A 90 -8.53 7.25 -18.33
CA THR A 90 -8.85 6.09 -17.49
C THR A 90 -7.84 5.93 -16.35
N LEU A 91 -8.21 5.16 -15.31
CA LEU A 91 -7.26 4.77 -14.27
C LEU A 91 -6.04 4.05 -14.87
N TYR A 92 -6.28 3.19 -15.85
CA TYR A 92 -5.20 2.46 -16.55
C TYR A 92 -4.21 3.42 -17.20
N ASP A 93 -4.69 4.40 -17.95
CA ASP A 93 -3.83 5.39 -18.64
C ASP A 93 -3.04 6.24 -17.64
N THR A 94 -3.68 6.64 -16.53
CA THR A 94 -3.02 7.39 -15.45
C THR A 94 -1.88 6.57 -14.85
N VAL A 95 -2.12 5.30 -14.48
CA VAL A 95 -1.10 4.43 -13.88
C VAL A 95 0.00 4.09 -14.89
N LEU A 96 -0.37 3.86 -16.14
CA LEU A 96 0.60 3.63 -17.23
C LEU A 96 1.54 4.82 -17.39
N THR A 97 0.98 6.03 -17.41
CA THR A 97 1.75 7.28 -17.50
C THR A 97 2.70 7.43 -16.31
N MET A 98 2.21 7.27 -15.07
CA MET A 98 3.04 7.33 -13.85
C MET A 98 4.17 6.31 -13.89
N SER A 99 3.87 5.07 -14.28
CA SER A 99 4.88 4.02 -14.44
C SER A 99 5.92 4.37 -15.51
N ALA A 100 5.49 4.92 -16.65
CA ALA A 100 6.37 5.25 -17.76
C ALA A 100 7.34 6.41 -17.45
N ILE A 101 6.93 7.36 -16.62
CA ILE A 101 7.80 8.48 -16.18
C ILE A 101 8.71 8.10 -15.02
N GLY A 102 8.63 6.87 -14.50
CA GLY A 102 9.57 6.34 -13.51
C GLY A 102 9.07 6.27 -12.07
N VAL A 103 7.75 6.35 -11.84
CA VAL A 103 7.18 6.06 -10.52
C VAL A 103 7.37 4.58 -10.21
N ASP A 104 7.89 4.27 -9.03
CA ASP A 104 8.18 2.92 -8.55
C ASP A 104 7.01 2.29 -7.80
N VAL A 105 6.28 3.12 -7.05
CA VAL A 105 5.15 2.68 -6.20
C VAL A 105 3.96 3.61 -6.40
N ALA A 106 2.81 3.03 -6.72
CA ALA A 106 1.54 3.73 -6.78
C ALA A 106 0.60 3.21 -5.70
N VAL A 107 0.24 4.06 -4.75
CA VAL A 107 -0.84 3.79 -3.78
C VAL A 107 -2.12 4.29 -4.40
N ILE A 108 -3.09 3.40 -4.60
CA ILE A 108 -4.32 3.72 -5.31
C ILE A 108 -5.52 3.47 -4.41
N ARG A 109 -6.42 4.47 -4.32
CA ARG A 109 -7.75 4.34 -3.75
C ARG A 109 -8.80 4.71 -4.78
N HIS A 110 -9.72 3.78 -5.07
CA HIS A 110 -10.70 3.94 -6.13
C HIS A 110 -12.06 3.36 -5.72
N GLY A 111 -13.17 3.94 -6.19
CA GLY A 111 -14.53 3.49 -5.87
C GLY A 111 -14.94 2.18 -6.55
N LYS A 112 -14.23 1.73 -7.60
CA LYS A 112 -14.49 0.47 -8.28
C LYS A 112 -13.76 -0.67 -7.56
N GLU A 113 -14.48 -1.72 -7.21
CA GLU A 113 -13.91 -2.96 -6.67
C GLU A 113 -12.99 -3.63 -7.69
N ASN A 114 -11.91 -4.25 -7.22
CA ASN A 114 -10.94 -4.99 -8.03
C ASN A 114 -10.35 -4.17 -9.19
N TYR A 115 -10.26 -2.85 -9.06
CA TYR A 115 -9.72 -1.95 -10.09
C TYR A 115 -8.31 -2.34 -10.53
N TYR A 116 -7.57 -3.01 -9.69
CA TYR A 116 -6.18 -3.41 -9.90
C TYR A 116 -6.00 -4.59 -10.85
N ASP A 117 -7.04 -5.37 -11.12
CA ASP A 117 -6.94 -6.59 -11.96
C ASP A 117 -6.40 -6.30 -13.36
N GLU A 118 -6.89 -5.24 -13.98
CA GLU A 118 -6.41 -4.80 -15.30
C GLU A 118 -4.97 -4.26 -15.22
N LEU A 119 -4.63 -3.56 -14.15
CA LEU A 119 -3.32 -2.96 -13.98
C LEU A 119 -2.20 -4.00 -13.82
N ILE A 120 -2.44 -5.04 -13.01
CA ILE A 120 -1.43 -6.08 -12.74
C ILE A 120 -1.24 -7.05 -13.90
N GLN A 121 -2.22 -7.15 -14.81
CA GLN A 121 -2.11 -7.96 -16.04
C GLN A 121 -1.30 -7.23 -17.12
N SER A 122 -1.11 -5.93 -16.99
CA SER A 122 -0.35 -5.15 -17.95
C SER A 122 1.14 -5.50 -17.92
N LYS A 123 1.71 -5.75 -19.11
CA LYS A 123 3.16 -5.96 -19.27
C LYS A 123 3.95 -4.65 -19.30
N THR A 124 3.28 -3.52 -19.45
CA THR A 124 3.88 -2.20 -19.59
C THR A 124 3.90 -1.41 -18.28
N ILE A 125 2.98 -1.69 -17.35
CA ILE A 125 3.00 -1.09 -16.01
C ILE A 125 4.04 -1.81 -15.15
N GLN A 126 5.12 -1.11 -14.81
CA GLN A 126 6.25 -1.65 -14.06
C GLN A 126 6.21 -1.29 -12.57
N CYS A 127 5.50 -0.22 -12.19
CA CYS A 127 5.40 0.19 -10.79
C CYS A 127 4.70 -0.86 -9.92
N SER A 128 5.06 -0.89 -8.64
CA SER A 128 4.35 -1.67 -7.63
C SER A 128 3.04 -0.97 -7.27
N ILE A 129 1.97 -1.74 -7.09
CA ILE A 129 0.65 -1.22 -6.74
C ILE A 129 0.31 -1.62 -5.31
N ILE A 130 -0.11 -0.64 -4.52
CA ILE A 130 -0.66 -0.83 -3.17
C ILE A 130 -2.12 -0.41 -3.19
N ASN A 131 -3.02 -1.32 -2.80
CA ASN A 131 -4.44 -1.03 -2.67
C ASN A 131 -4.70 -0.23 -1.38
N GLY A 132 -5.03 1.05 -1.54
CA GLY A 132 -5.43 1.97 -0.47
C GLY A 132 -6.94 1.96 -0.18
N GLY A 133 -7.69 1.04 -0.80
CA GLY A 133 -9.14 0.85 -0.71
C GLY A 133 -9.79 0.78 -2.10
N ASP A 134 -10.72 -0.16 -2.27
CA ASP A 134 -11.43 -0.39 -3.52
C ASP A 134 -12.96 -0.50 -3.28
N GLY A 135 -13.62 0.64 -3.27
CA GLY A 135 -15.06 0.72 -3.05
C GLY A 135 -15.49 0.10 -1.71
N SER A 136 -16.41 -0.86 -1.77
CA SER A 136 -16.86 -1.67 -0.63
C SER A 136 -16.08 -2.99 -0.47
N GLY A 137 -15.07 -3.24 -1.30
CA GLY A 137 -14.27 -4.47 -1.31
C GLY A 137 -13.19 -4.50 -0.24
N GLN A 138 -11.94 -4.33 -0.62
CA GLN A 138 -10.78 -4.53 0.24
C GLN A 138 -10.18 -3.21 0.77
N HIS A 139 -9.75 -3.22 2.02
CA HIS A 139 -8.85 -2.20 2.56
C HIS A 139 -7.67 -2.90 3.25
N THR A 140 -6.80 -3.47 2.44
CA THR A 140 -5.73 -4.39 2.86
C THR A 140 -4.83 -3.82 3.94
N THR A 141 -4.42 -2.56 3.80
CA THR A 141 -3.57 -1.93 4.80
C THR A 141 -4.30 -1.67 6.12
N GLN A 142 -5.61 -1.42 6.10
CA GLN A 142 -6.39 -1.33 7.33
C GLN A 142 -6.50 -2.70 8.02
N CYS A 143 -6.76 -3.76 7.26
CA CYS A 143 -6.76 -5.13 7.80
C CYS A 143 -5.42 -5.44 8.51
N LEU A 144 -4.29 -5.09 7.89
CA LEU A 144 -2.97 -5.29 8.49
C LEU A 144 -2.75 -4.46 9.77
N LEU A 145 -3.30 -3.24 9.84
CA LEU A 145 -3.27 -2.41 11.06
C LEU A 145 -4.08 -3.05 12.19
N ASP A 146 -5.26 -3.56 11.88
CA ASP A 146 -6.12 -4.24 12.85
C ASP A 146 -5.46 -5.52 13.36
N LEU A 147 -4.89 -6.33 12.46
CA LEU A 147 -4.13 -7.52 12.82
C LEU A 147 -2.90 -7.18 13.68
N MET A 148 -2.17 -6.11 13.35
CA MET A 148 -1.04 -5.66 14.17
C MET A 148 -1.50 -5.27 15.58
N THR A 149 -2.61 -4.56 15.70
CA THR A 149 -3.18 -4.16 16.99
C THR A 149 -3.56 -5.38 17.84
N ILE A 150 -4.23 -6.35 17.22
CA ILE A 150 -4.60 -7.62 17.89
C ILE A 150 -3.33 -8.37 18.34
N TYR A 151 -2.34 -8.45 17.46
CA TYR A 151 -1.08 -9.13 17.76
C TYR A 151 -0.30 -8.46 18.92
N GLU A 152 -0.26 -7.13 18.95
CA GLU A 152 0.39 -6.37 20.03
C GLU A 152 -0.32 -6.56 21.37
N GLU A 153 -1.65 -6.67 21.38
CA GLU A 153 -2.43 -6.80 22.60
C GLU A 153 -2.45 -8.23 23.14
N PHE A 154 -2.57 -9.23 22.26
CA PHE A 154 -2.77 -10.63 22.68
C PHE A 154 -1.57 -11.55 22.43
N GLY A 155 -0.53 -11.10 21.76
CA GLY A 155 0.68 -11.86 21.44
C GLY A 155 0.51 -12.93 20.36
N GLY A 156 -0.68 -13.05 19.75
CA GLY A 156 -1.01 -14.04 18.72
C GLY A 156 -2.48 -13.99 18.33
N PHE A 157 -2.90 -14.94 17.50
CA PHE A 157 -4.27 -14.98 16.96
C PHE A 157 -5.03 -16.25 17.39
N GLU A 158 -4.30 -17.26 17.90
CA GLU A 158 -4.88 -18.56 18.23
C GLU A 158 -5.93 -18.47 19.35
N GLY A 159 -7.09 -19.07 19.13
CA GLY A 159 -8.17 -19.13 20.11
C GLY A 159 -8.97 -17.83 20.30
N LEU A 160 -8.62 -16.75 19.59
CA LEU A 160 -9.34 -15.48 19.68
C LEU A 160 -10.72 -15.58 19.01
N LYS A 161 -11.69 -14.89 19.60
CA LYS A 161 -13.01 -14.65 19.00
C LYS A 161 -13.13 -13.16 18.71
N VAL A 162 -13.16 -12.81 17.44
CA VAL A 162 -13.26 -11.42 16.98
C VAL A 162 -14.67 -11.17 16.45
N ALA A 163 -15.34 -10.13 16.95
CA ALA A 163 -16.59 -9.64 16.41
C ALA A 163 -16.34 -8.38 15.58
N ILE A 164 -16.80 -8.38 14.33
CA ILE A 164 -16.77 -7.21 13.45
C ILE A 164 -18.19 -6.68 13.38
N VAL A 165 -18.38 -5.41 13.76
CA VAL A 165 -19.67 -4.74 13.81
C VAL A 165 -19.62 -3.49 12.96
N GLY A 166 -20.53 -3.39 11.96
CA GLY A 166 -20.62 -2.25 11.06
C GLY A 166 -21.71 -2.40 10.03
#